data_23ee02aba733525e81be1e068c896294
#
_entry.id   23ee02aba733525e81be1e068c896294
#
_cell.length_a   1.000
_cell.length_b   1.000
_cell.length_c   1.000
_cell.angle_alpha   90.00
_cell.angle_beta   90.00
_cell.angle_gamma   90.00
#
_symmetry.space_group_name_H-M   'P 1'
#
loop_
_entity.id
_entity.type
_entity.pdbx_description
1 polymer ?
#
loop_
_entity_poly.entity_id
_entity_poly.type
_entity_poly.pdbx_seq_one_letter_code
_entity_poly.pdbx_strand_id
1 'polypeptide(L)'
;MLNAVGKAQNILLLGGTSEIGISIVSRFLKQGSSHVTLAARKDSPRVAAAVAEIEAAGAESVTVVDFDALDTESHPAAIDAAFEKGDVDIAIVAFGILGDNEAQWRDQALAVEASSVNYTAGVSVGVLLGQKFEQQGHGTIVAMSSVAGQRVRRSNFVYGSAKAGFDGFYTQLGEALRGSGAKVLVVRPGQVRTKMSADAGEAPLTVNREDVAEAVYDAVVNKKDIIFVHPLFQYVSLAFQFIPRAIFRKLPF
;
A
#
# COMPACT_ATOMS: atom_id res chain seq x y z
N MET A 1 -10.48 15.83 -4.42
CA MET A 1 -9.60 16.56 -3.43
C MET A 1 -10.23 16.51 -2.05
N LEU A 2 -9.46 16.29 -0.99
CA LEU A 2 -10.03 16.41 0.35
C LEU A 2 -10.68 17.79 0.52
N ASN A 3 -11.88 17.80 1.10
CA ASN A 3 -12.55 19.07 1.42
C ASN A 3 -11.88 19.77 2.64
N ALA A 4 -12.37 20.94 3.03
CA ALA A 4 -11.80 21.74 4.10
C ALA A 4 -11.75 21.05 5.48
N VAL A 5 -12.55 19.99 5.67
CA VAL A 5 -12.56 19.19 6.91
C VAL A 5 -11.81 17.87 6.79
N GLY A 6 -11.04 17.69 5.71
CA GLY A 6 -10.24 16.46 5.48
C GLY A 6 -11.05 15.25 5.02
N LYS A 7 -12.30 15.45 4.54
CA LYS A 7 -13.14 14.38 4.01
C LYS A 7 -12.78 14.10 2.55
N ALA A 8 -12.60 12.81 2.20
CA ALA A 8 -12.60 12.31 0.83
C ALA A 8 -14.04 12.04 0.36
N GLN A 9 -14.32 12.19 -0.94
CA GLN A 9 -15.60 11.82 -1.54
C GLN A 9 -15.54 10.41 -2.12
N ASN A 10 -14.49 10.11 -2.86
CA ASN A 10 -14.26 8.81 -3.49
C ASN A 10 -12.91 8.24 -3.05
N ILE A 11 -12.92 7.00 -2.55
CA ILE A 11 -11.73 6.28 -2.13
C ILE A 11 -11.63 4.97 -2.92
N LEU A 12 -10.48 4.73 -3.53
CA LEU A 12 -10.14 3.45 -4.17
C LEU A 12 -9.16 2.68 -3.30
N LEU A 13 -9.49 1.41 -2.99
CA LEU A 13 -8.60 0.48 -2.30
C LEU A 13 -8.21 -0.66 -3.23
N LEU A 14 -6.99 -0.65 -3.76
CA LEU A 14 -6.37 -1.76 -4.49
C LEU A 14 -5.78 -2.75 -3.48
N GLY A 15 -6.28 -3.96 -3.52
CA GLY A 15 -6.17 -4.95 -2.43
C GLY A 15 -7.33 -4.79 -1.45
N GLY A 16 -8.57 -4.81 -1.95
CA GLY A 16 -9.81 -4.51 -1.22
C GLY A 16 -10.08 -5.40 0.01
N THR A 17 -9.28 -6.47 0.21
CA THR A 17 -9.32 -7.34 1.40
C THR A 17 -8.10 -7.17 2.31
N SER A 18 -7.29 -6.13 2.10
CA SER A 18 -6.13 -5.81 2.96
C SER A 18 -6.60 -5.25 4.30
N GLU A 19 -6.24 -5.89 5.41
CA GLU A 19 -6.62 -5.43 6.75
C GLU A 19 -6.09 -4.01 7.04
N ILE A 20 -4.87 -3.70 6.59
CA ILE A 20 -4.30 -2.36 6.71
C ILE A 20 -5.08 -1.37 5.82
N GLY A 21 -5.34 -1.77 4.57
CA GLY A 21 -6.08 -0.93 3.63
C GLY A 21 -7.49 -0.60 4.13
N ILE A 22 -8.22 -1.59 4.64
CA ILE A 22 -9.55 -1.41 5.23
C ILE A 22 -9.49 -0.47 6.44
N SER A 23 -8.48 -0.63 7.31
CA SER A 23 -8.29 0.26 8.47
C SER A 23 -8.02 1.70 8.04
N ILE A 24 -7.23 1.92 6.96
CA ILE A 24 -6.99 3.26 6.40
C ILE A 24 -8.30 3.86 5.87
N VAL A 25 -9.07 3.11 5.06
CA VAL A 25 -10.37 3.58 4.55
C VAL A 25 -11.30 3.93 5.70
N SER A 26 -11.43 3.05 6.71
CA SER A 26 -12.27 3.28 7.89
C SER A 26 -11.87 4.55 8.66
N ARG A 27 -10.55 4.85 8.69
CA ARG A 27 -10.07 6.10 9.32
C ARG A 27 -10.52 7.34 8.57
N PHE A 28 -10.52 7.33 7.23
CA PHE A 28 -11.04 8.43 6.42
C PHE A 28 -12.56 8.58 6.57
N LEU A 29 -13.30 7.49 6.66
CA LEU A 29 -14.76 7.51 6.86
C LEU A 29 -15.20 8.18 8.18
N LYS A 30 -14.34 8.24 9.19
CA LYS A 30 -14.61 9.00 10.43
C LYS A 30 -14.75 10.53 10.19
N GLN A 31 -14.28 11.04 9.05
CA GLN A 31 -14.45 12.45 8.66
C GLN A 31 -15.74 12.71 7.87
N GLY A 32 -16.49 11.67 7.56
CA GLY A 32 -17.76 11.69 6.84
C GLY A 32 -17.84 10.59 5.80
N SER A 33 -19.05 10.25 5.40
CA SER A 33 -19.32 9.18 4.44
C SER A 33 -18.66 9.45 3.09
N SER A 34 -18.14 8.40 2.46
CA SER A 34 -17.50 8.42 1.16
C SER A 34 -17.99 7.25 0.31
N HIS A 35 -17.90 7.37 -1.00
CA HIS A 35 -18.01 6.23 -1.90
C HIS A 35 -16.69 5.47 -1.87
N VAL A 36 -16.75 4.15 -1.66
CA VAL A 36 -15.56 3.30 -1.58
C VAL A 36 -15.59 2.26 -2.69
N THR A 37 -14.52 2.21 -3.48
CA THR A 37 -14.30 1.14 -4.46
C THR A 37 -13.25 0.18 -3.92
N LEU A 38 -13.63 -1.09 -3.75
CA LEU A 38 -12.73 -2.18 -3.36
C LEU A 38 -12.32 -2.96 -4.60
N ALA A 39 -11.07 -2.83 -5.02
CA ALA A 39 -10.49 -3.61 -6.10
C ALA A 39 -9.89 -4.89 -5.53
N ALA A 40 -10.53 -6.02 -5.77
CA ALA A 40 -10.19 -7.33 -5.23
C ALA A 40 -10.63 -8.45 -6.18
N ARG A 41 -10.03 -9.64 -6.08
CA ARG A 41 -10.50 -10.82 -6.80
C ARG A 41 -11.92 -11.17 -6.38
N LYS A 42 -12.81 -11.28 -7.33
CA LYS A 42 -14.25 -11.56 -7.09
C LYS A 42 -14.50 -12.87 -6.35
N ASP A 43 -13.66 -13.87 -6.60
CA ASP A 43 -13.74 -15.20 -6.00
C ASP A 43 -13.15 -15.26 -4.58
N SER A 44 -12.58 -14.17 -4.09
CA SER A 44 -12.00 -14.14 -2.75
C SER A 44 -13.08 -14.24 -1.66
N PRO A 45 -13.02 -15.24 -0.78
CA PRO A 45 -14.01 -15.41 0.30
C PRO A 45 -13.97 -14.27 1.33
N ARG A 46 -12.97 -13.39 1.26
CA ARG A 46 -12.81 -12.25 2.17
C ARG A 46 -13.55 -11.00 1.72
N VAL A 47 -14.03 -10.94 0.47
CA VAL A 47 -14.67 -9.73 -0.09
C VAL A 47 -15.92 -9.35 0.68
N ALA A 48 -16.82 -10.31 0.95
CA ALA A 48 -18.07 -10.02 1.68
C ALA A 48 -17.79 -9.42 3.07
N ALA A 49 -16.81 -9.96 3.80
CA ALA A 49 -16.43 -9.43 5.11
C ALA A 49 -15.81 -8.01 5.00
N ALA A 50 -14.99 -7.75 3.96
CA ALA A 50 -14.41 -6.44 3.73
C ALA A 50 -15.48 -5.39 3.41
N VAL A 51 -16.47 -5.73 2.57
CA VAL A 51 -17.62 -4.86 2.27
C VAL A 51 -18.36 -4.53 3.56
N ALA A 52 -18.74 -5.54 4.34
CA ALA A 52 -19.48 -5.33 5.59
C ALA A 52 -18.70 -4.47 6.60
N GLU A 53 -17.35 -4.62 6.70
CA GLU A 53 -16.51 -3.80 7.59
C GLU A 53 -16.50 -2.33 7.14
N ILE A 54 -16.42 -2.07 5.84
CA ILE A 54 -16.43 -0.71 5.28
C ILE A 54 -17.81 -0.05 5.39
N GLU A 55 -18.90 -0.79 5.15
CA GLU A 55 -20.26 -0.30 5.36
C GLU A 55 -20.51 0.05 6.83
N ALA A 56 -20.09 -0.84 7.75
CA ALA A 56 -20.18 -0.60 9.20
C ALA A 56 -19.34 0.61 9.65
N ALA A 57 -18.25 0.93 8.94
CA ALA A 57 -17.43 2.12 9.19
C ALA A 57 -18.07 3.42 8.68
N GLY A 58 -19.22 3.36 7.98
CA GLY A 58 -20.01 4.51 7.56
C GLY A 58 -19.80 4.93 6.10
N ALA A 59 -19.42 4.01 5.22
CA ALA A 59 -19.37 4.29 3.79
C ALA A 59 -20.77 4.66 3.24
N GLU A 60 -20.82 5.61 2.31
CA GLU A 60 -22.06 5.97 1.62
C GLU A 60 -22.47 4.88 0.62
N SER A 61 -21.51 4.30 -0.05
CA SER A 61 -21.68 3.11 -0.89
C SER A 61 -20.36 2.35 -1.01
N VAL A 62 -20.44 1.04 -1.23
CA VAL A 62 -19.29 0.19 -1.52
C VAL A 62 -19.50 -0.47 -2.88
N THR A 63 -18.52 -0.33 -3.76
CA THR A 63 -18.49 -0.99 -5.07
C THR A 63 -17.31 -1.96 -5.09
N VAL A 64 -17.52 -3.17 -5.60
CA VAL A 64 -16.43 -4.14 -5.78
C VAL A 64 -16.09 -4.22 -7.26
N VAL A 65 -14.82 -4.00 -7.59
CA VAL A 65 -14.26 -4.17 -8.94
C VAL A 65 -13.33 -5.38 -8.92
N ASP A 66 -13.43 -6.21 -9.97
CA ASP A 66 -12.53 -7.35 -10.12
C ASP A 66 -11.11 -6.90 -10.39
N PHE A 67 -10.18 -7.38 -9.58
CA PHE A 67 -8.78 -7.02 -9.69
C PHE A 67 -7.89 -8.18 -9.23
N ASP A 68 -7.05 -8.67 -10.14
CA ASP A 68 -5.98 -9.60 -9.81
C ASP A 68 -4.63 -8.94 -10.10
N ALA A 69 -3.77 -8.86 -9.08
CA ALA A 69 -2.43 -8.30 -9.21
C ALA A 69 -1.53 -9.04 -10.22
N LEU A 70 -1.82 -10.31 -10.53
CA LEU A 70 -1.07 -11.09 -11.51
C LEU A 70 -1.57 -10.88 -12.95
N ASP A 71 -2.79 -10.40 -13.14
CA ASP A 71 -3.37 -10.12 -14.47
C ASP A 71 -3.22 -8.64 -14.82
N THR A 72 -2.01 -8.25 -15.21
CA THR A 72 -1.70 -6.85 -15.54
C THR A 72 -2.46 -6.32 -16.76
N GLU A 73 -2.98 -7.19 -17.63
CA GLU A 73 -3.78 -6.80 -18.80
C GLU A 73 -5.18 -6.32 -18.37
N SER A 74 -5.72 -6.80 -17.26
CA SER A 74 -7.00 -6.36 -16.70
C SER A 74 -6.91 -5.07 -15.88
N HIS A 75 -5.72 -4.63 -15.46
CA HIS A 75 -5.56 -3.47 -14.61
C HIS A 75 -6.15 -2.16 -15.18
N PRO A 76 -6.00 -1.84 -16.49
CA PRO A 76 -6.61 -0.64 -17.06
C PRO A 76 -8.13 -0.60 -16.84
N ALA A 77 -8.84 -1.69 -17.13
CA ALA A 77 -10.28 -1.78 -16.96
C ALA A 77 -10.71 -1.64 -15.48
N ALA A 78 -9.96 -2.24 -14.56
CA ALA A 78 -10.22 -2.12 -13.13
C ALA A 78 -10.04 -0.68 -12.62
N ILE A 79 -9.01 0.02 -13.08
CA ILE A 79 -8.79 1.43 -12.74
C ILE A 79 -9.85 2.30 -13.37
N ASP A 80 -10.18 2.12 -14.65
CA ASP A 80 -11.24 2.90 -15.34
C ASP A 80 -12.57 2.77 -14.60
N ALA A 81 -12.98 1.56 -14.23
CA ALA A 81 -14.22 1.31 -13.49
C ALA A 81 -14.25 2.05 -12.12
N ALA A 82 -13.10 2.23 -11.47
CA ALA A 82 -13.04 2.98 -10.21
C ALA A 82 -13.26 4.48 -10.41
N PHE A 83 -12.98 5.01 -11.60
CA PHE A 83 -13.17 6.44 -11.95
C PHE A 83 -14.50 6.73 -12.66
N GLU A 84 -15.31 5.72 -12.97
CA GLU A 84 -16.63 5.92 -13.63
C GLU A 84 -17.59 6.80 -12.82
N LYS A 85 -17.48 6.78 -11.49
CA LYS A 85 -18.34 7.57 -10.59
C LYS A 85 -17.83 8.98 -10.30
N GLY A 86 -16.75 9.38 -10.95
CA GLY A 86 -16.11 10.68 -10.79
C GLY A 86 -14.68 10.58 -10.25
N ASP A 87 -14.12 11.73 -9.93
CA ASP A 87 -12.74 11.87 -9.45
C ASP A 87 -12.48 11.06 -8.20
N VAL A 88 -11.36 10.34 -8.14
CA VAL A 88 -10.90 9.63 -6.95
C VAL A 88 -10.00 10.56 -6.12
N ASP A 89 -10.36 10.78 -4.86
CA ASP A 89 -9.56 11.65 -3.98
C ASP A 89 -8.34 10.92 -3.41
N ILE A 90 -8.52 9.64 -3.09
CA ILE A 90 -7.47 8.81 -2.49
C ILE A 90 -7.50 7.42 -3.14
N ALA A 91 -6.35 7.01 -3.70
CA ALA A 91 -6.12 5.63 -4.13
C ALA A 91 -5.09 4.97 -3.22
N ILE A 92 -5.46 3.87 -2.58
CA ILE A 92 -4.60 3.12 -1.65
C ILE A 92 -4.12 1.86 -2.34
N VAL A 93 -2.82 1.72 -2.55
CA VAL A 93 -2.19 0.53 -3.13
C VAL A 93 -1.68 -0.33 -1.98
N ALA A 94 -2.49 -1.31 -1.55
CA ALA A 94 -2.29 -2.09 -0.34
C ALA A 94 -2.30 -3.62 -0.55
N PHE A 95 -2.24 -4.08 -1.79
CA PHE A 95 -2.05 -5.50 -2.07
C PHE A 95 -0.58 -5.92 -1.89
N GLY A 96 -0.37 -7.20 -1.62
CA GLY A 96 0.95 -7.80 -1.48
C GLY A 96 0.88 -9.17 -0.83
N ILE A 97 1.96 -9.91 -0.96
CA ILE A 97 2.18 -11.19 -0.29
C ILE A 97 3.56 -11.21 0.37
N LEU A 98 3.64 -11.77 1.57
CA LEU A 98 4.91 -11.97 2.27
C LEU A 98 5.51 -13.32 1.89
N GLY A 99 4.74 -14.39 2.03
CA GLY A 99 5.16 -15.75 1.77
C GLY A 99 6.26 -16.27 2.70
N ASP A 100 6.71 -17.47 2.43
CA ASP A 100 7.87 -18.07 3.11
C ASP A 100 9.14 -17.81 2.28
N ASN A 101 10.09 -17.07 2.83
CA ASN A 101 11.33 -16.72 2.14
C ASN A 101 12.17 -17.94 1.77
N GLU A 102 12.21 -19.00 2.62
CA GLU A 102 12.97 -20.21 2.34
C GLU A 102 12.37 -21.00 1.17
N ALA A 103 11.06 -21.08 1.07
CA ALA A 103 10.37 -21.66 -0.07
C ALA A 103 10.58 -20.82 -1.34
N GLN A 104 10.37 -19.50 -1.23
CA GLN A 104 10.46 -18.59 -2.39
C GLN A 104 11.83 -18.60 -3.07
N TRP A 105 12.95 -18.59 -2.33
CA TRP A 105 14.25 -18.55 -2.98
C TRP A 105 14.72 -19.91 -3.54
N ARG A 106 14.02 -20.99 -3.20
CA ARG A 106 14.27 -22.35 -3.72
C ARG A 106 13.34 -22.75 -4.85
N ASP A 107 12.23 -22.01 -5.02
CA ASP A 107 11.24 -22.24 -6.07
C ASP A 107 11.09 -20.97 -6.91
N GLN A 108 11.51 -21.07 -8.18
CA GLN A 108 11.46 -19.95 -9.12
C GLN A 108 10.03 -19.43 -9.32
N ALA A 109 9.02 -20.31 -9.39
CA ALA A 109 7.63 -19.88 -9.61
C ALA A 109 7.10 -19.06 -8.43
N LEU A 110 7.38 -19.48 -7.19
CA LEU A 110 7.02 -18.73 -5.99
C LEU A 110 7.74 -17.38 -5.90
N ALA A 111 9.03 -17.33 -6.29
CA ALA A 111 9.77 -16.07 -6.30
C ALA A 111 9.22 -15.08 -7.33
N VAL A 112 8.89 -15.57 -8.54
CA VAL A 112 8.32 -14.76 -9.62
C VAL A 112 6.93 -14.27 -9.25
N GLU A 113 6.07 -15.12 -8.70
CA GLU A 113 4.75 -14.73 -8.22
C GLU A 113 4.86 -13.61 -7.17
N ALA A 114 5.70 -13.81 -6.13
CA ALA A 114 5.91 -12.82 -5.09
C ALA A 114 6.42 -11.47 -5.65
N SER A 115 7.35 -11.52 -6.59
CA SER A 115 7.89 -10.32 -7.25
C SER A 115 6.85 -9.63 -8.13
N SER A 116 6.06 -10.42 -8.87
CA SER A 116 4.99 -9.92 -9.74
C SER A 116 3.92 -9.20 -8.94
N VAL A 117 3.44 -9.81 -7.85
CA VAL A 117 2.44 -9.18 -6.97
C VAL A 117 3.02 -7.95 -6.27
N ASN A 118 4.19 -8.05 -5.63
CA ASN A 118 4.71 -6.97 -4.77
C ASN A 118 5.38 -5.82 -5.53
N TYR A 119 5.78 -6.02 -6.79
CA TYR A 119 6.49 -4.99 -7.57
C TYR A 119 5.84 -4.72 -8.92
N THR A 120 5.76 -5.72 -9.83
CA THR A 120 5.28 -5.50 -11.20
C THR A 120 3.85 -4.97 -11.23
N ALA A 121 2.95 -5.57 -10.46
CA ALA A 121 1.58 -5.07 -10.31
C ALA A 121 1.54 -3.66 -9.73
N GLY A 122 2.41 -3.37 -8.74
CA GLY A 122 2.55 -2.04 -8.16
C GLY A 122 2.95 -0.99 -9.19
N VAL A 123 3.89 -1.30 -10.07
CA VAL A 123 4.31 -0.43 -11.19
C VAL A 123 3.14 -0.24 -12.17
N SER A 124 2.48 -1.32 -12.58
CA SER A 124 1.34 -1.26 -13.51
C SER A 124 0.24 -0.31 -13.00
N VAL A 125 -0.28 -0.54 -11.80
CA VAL A 125 -1.33 0.34 -11.25
C VAL A 125 -0.83 1.74 -10.95
N GLY A 126 0.44 1.88 -10.56
CA GLY A 126 1.04 3.19 -10.27
C GLY A 126 1.11 4.10 -11.50
N VAL A 127 1.46 3.54 -12.68
CA VAL A 127 1.44 4.29 -13.95
C VAL A 127 0.02 4.70 -14.29
N LEU A 128 -0.95 3.78 -14.23
CA LEU A 128 -2.36 4.07 -14.54
C LEU A 128 -2.95 5.13 -13.60
N LEU A 129 -2.72 5.01 -12.30
CA LEU A 129 -3.15 6.01 -11.31
C LEU A 129 -2.46 7.35 -11.53
N GLY A 130 -1.15 7.34 -11.83
CA GLY A 130 -0.40 8.55 -12.13
C GLY A 130 -1.02 9.34 -13.28
N GLN A 131 -1.34 8.67 -14.39
CA GLN A 131 -2.01 9.27 -15.55
C GLN A 131 -3.39 9.84 -15.20
N LYS A 132 -4.22 9.07 -14.46
CA LYS A 132 -5.55 9.52 -14.02
C LYS A 132 -5.47 10.75 -13.11
N PHE A 133 -4.59 10.74 -12.11
CA PHE A 133 -4.47 11.84 -11.17
C PHE A 133 -3.79 13.08 -11.79
N GLU A 134 -2.85 12.90 -12.72
CA GLU A 134 -2.30 14.02 -13.49
C GLU A 134 -3.39 14.70 -14.32
N GLN A 135 -4.21 13.92 -15.04
CA GLN A 135 -5.34 14.42 -15.82
C GLN A 135 -6.39 15.10 -14.93
N GLN A 136 -6.70 14.54 -13.78
CA GLN A 136 -7.66 15.06 -12.80
C GLN A 136 -7.15 16.34 -12.10
N GLY A 137 -5.82 16.53 -12.01
CA GLY A 137 -5.19 17.70 -11.39
C GLY A 137 -5.21 17.72 -9.87
N HIS A 138 -5.59 16.62 -9.22
CA HIS A 138 -5.61 16.48 -7.75
C HIS A 138 -5.69 15.01 -7.31
N GLY A 139 -5.59 14.77 -6.00
CA GLY A 139 -5.71 13.47 -5.37
C GLY A 139 -4.40 12.97 -4.78
N THR A 140 -4.48 11.88 -4.05
CA THR A 140 -3.32 11.26 -3.39
C THR A 140 -3.27 9.76 -3.61
N ILE A 141 -2.16 9.27 -4.13
CA ILE A 141 -1.83 7.85 -4.18
C ILE A 141 -1.12 7.50 -2.88
N VAL A 142 -1.68 6.60 -2.08
CA VAL A 142 -1.06 6.04 -0.86
C VAL A 142 -0.44 4.69 -1.21
N ALA A 143 0.88 4.63 -1.24
CA ALA A 143 1.64 3.45 -1.64
C ALA A 143 2.19 2.71 -0.40
N MET A 144 1.66 1.50 -0.14
CA MET A 144 2.08 0.68 1.02
C MET A 144 3.40 -0.04 0.73
N SER A 145 4.51 0.64 1.03
CA SER A 145 5.86 0.10 0.99
C SER A 145 6.19 -0.70 2.26
N SER A 146 7.44 -0.76 2.66
CA SER A 146 7.91 -1.40 3.91
C SER A 146 9.33 -0.94 4.25
N VAL A 147 9.68 -0.96 5.54
CA VAL A 147 11.07 -0.81 5.98
C VAL A 147 11.97 -1.94 5.45
N ALA A 148 11.40 -3.09 5.06
CA ALA A 148 12.14 -4.19 4.44
C ALA A 148 12.81 -3.81 3.11
N GLY A 149 12.24 -2.84 2.38
CA GLY A 149 12.79 -2.30 1.15
C GLY A 149 13.96 -1.31 1.37
N GLN A 150 14.13 -0.75 2.58
CA GLN A 150 15.17 0.25 2.84
C GLN A 150 16.56 -0.37 2.95
N ARG A 151 16.66 -1.57 3.49
CA ARG A 151 17.86 -2.40 3.52
C ARG A 151 17.45 -3.86 3.42
N VAL A 152 17.59 -4.45 2.24
CA VAL A 152 17.22 -5.85 1.99
C VAL A 152 18.05 -6.80 2.86
N ARG A 153 17.39 -7.71 3.54
CA ARG A 153 17.97 -8.66 4.49
C ARG A 153 17.90 -10.08 3.95
N ARG A 154 18.84 -10.93 4.39
CA ARG A 154 18.88 -12.33 3.97
C ARG A 154 17.60 -13.10 4.33
N SER A 155 17.00 -12.77 5.47
CA SER A 155 15.80 -13.44 5.97
C SER A 155 14.54 -13.22 5.16
N ASN A 156 14.49 -12.21 4.28
CA ASN A 156 13.30 -11.89 3.47
C ASN A 156 13.66 -11.17 2.16
N PHE A 157 14.71 -11.61 1.47
CA PHE A 157 15.25 -10.84 0.34
C PHE A 157 14.35 -10.85 -0.90
N VAL A 158 13.51 -11.86 -1.13
CA VAL A 158 12.54 -11.86 -2.24
C VAL A 158 11.51 -10.74 -2.02
N TYR A 159 10.88 -10.71 -0.86
CA TYR A 159 9.96 -9.64 -0.47
C TYR A 159 10.66 -8.29 -0.38
N GLY A 160 11.81 -8.24 0.29
CA GLY A 160 12.56 -6.99 0.51
C GLY A 160 13.01 -6.32 -0.78
N SER A 161 13.49 -7.09 -1.78
CA SER A 161 13.89 -6.53 -3.07
C SER A 161 12.70 -6.02 -3.88
N ALA A 162 11.57 -6.74 -3.87
CA ALA A 162 10.33 -6.27 -4.49
C ALA A 162 9.84 -4.96 -3.85
N LYS A 163 9.87 -4.87 -2.52
CA LYS A 163 9.50 -3.63 -1.80
C LYS A 163 10.51 -2.51 -1.99
N ALA A 164 11.79 -2.79 -2.20
CA ALA A 164 12.79 -1.77 -2.55
C ALA A 164 12.49 -1.15 -3.94
N GLY A 165 12.17 -1.98 -4.93
CA GLY A 165 11.74 -1.52 -6.25
C GLY A 165 10.43 -0.73 -6.18
N PHE A 166 9.43 -1.23 -5.48
CA PHE A 166 8.15 -0.55 -5.25
C PHE A 166 8.34 0.82 -4.59
N ASP A 167 9.14 0.89 -3.54
CA ASP A 167 9.46 2.13 -2.81
C ASP A 167 10.11 3.16 -3.72
N GLY A 168 11.15 2.74 -4.46
CA GLY A 168 11.84 3.61 -5.42
C GLY A 168 10.92 4.12 -6.52
N PHE A 169 10.07 3.23 -7.08
CA PHE A 169 9.11 3.61 -8.12
C PHE A 169 8.13 4.67 -7.62
N TYR A 170 7.43 4.44 -6.51
CA TYR A 170 6.43 5.39 -6.01
C TYR A 170 7.03 6.69 -5.49
N THR A 171 8.25 6.66 -4.93
CA THR A 171 8.98 7.87 -4.56
C THR A 171 9.24 8.74 -5.81
N GLN A 172 9.70 8.15 -6.91
CA GLN A 172 9.99 8.88 -8.13
C GLN A 172 8.72 9.25 -8.92
N LEU A 173 7.65 8.44 -8.83
CA LEU A 173 6.34 8.83 -9.37
C LEU A 173 5.81 10.10 -8.70
N GLY A 174 6.03 10.26 -7.37
CA GLY A 174 5.71 11.49 -6.66
C GLY A 174 6.48 12.70 -7.17
N GLU A 175 7.76 12.54 -7.53
CA GLU A 175 8.55 13.60 -8.16
C GLU A 175 8.08 13.92 -9.59
N ALA A 176 7.73 12.89 -10.37
CA ALA A 176 7.21 13.07 -11.73
C ALA A 176 5.87 13.81 -11.76
N LEU A 177 5.01 13.58 -10.77
CA LEU A 177 3.71 14.25 -10.63
C LEU A 177 3.80 15.65 -9.99
N ARG A 178 5.01 16.13 -9.66
CA ARG A 178 5.20 17.43 -9.02
C ARG A 178 4.70 18.57 -9.93
N GLY A 179 3.80 19.40 -9.38
CA GLY A 179 3.18 20.51 -10.14
C GLY A 179 1.84 20.16 -10.81
N SER A 180 1.48 18.89 -10.95
CA SER A 180 0.17 18.48 -11.49
C SER A 180 -1.00 18.68 -10.53
N GLY A 181 -0.72 18.86 -9.23
CA GLY A 181 -1.72 18.85 -8.16
C GLY A 181 -1.95 17.48 -7.52
N ALA A 182 -1.57 16.40 -8.22
CA ALA A 182 -1.57 15.04 -7.67
C ALA A 182 -0.40 14.83 -6.69
N LYS A 183 -0.54 13.87 -5.77
CA LYS A 183 0.47 13.54 -4.76
C LYS A 183 0.65 12.04 -4.63
N VAL A 184 1.84 11.65 -4.19
CA VAL A 184 2.13 10.27 -3.76
C VAL A 184 2.62 10.32 -2.31
N LEU A 185 2.02 9.48 -1.47
CA LEU A 185 2.48 9.22 -0.12
C LEU A 185 3.05 7.80 -0.05
N VAL A 186 4.35 7.66 0.15
CA VAL A 186 5.00 6.37 0.38
C VAL A 186 4.99 6.06 1.87
N VAL A 187 4.34 4.96 2.25
CA VAL A 187 4.18 4.51 3.64
C VAL A 187 5.14 3.36 3.91
N ARG A 188 6.02 3.51 4.90
CA ARG A 188 7.05 2.53 5.29
C ARG A 188 6.77 1.95 6.67
N PRO A 189 5.85 0.99 6.82
CA PRO A 189 5.64 0.30 8.08
C PRO A 189 6.75 -0.71 8.35
N GLY A 190 6.99 -0.98 9.65
CA GLY A 190 7.64 -2.20 10.09
C GLY A 190 6.66 -3.37 10.07
N GLN A 191 6.77 -4.27 11.06
CA GLN A 191 5.77 -5.32 11.25
C GLN A 191 4.46 -4.70 11.74
N VAL A 192 3.35 -5.12 11.12
CA VAL A 192 1.99 -4.72 11.51
C VAL A 192 1.23 -5.97 11.90
N ARG A 193 0.52 -5.95 13.02
CA ARG A 193 -0.32 -7.08 13.46
C ARG A 193 -1.49 -7.28 12.50
N THR A 194 -1.33 -8.28 11.64
CA THR A 194 -2.31 -8.70 10.63
C THR A 194 -2.20 -10.22 10.42
N LYS A 195 -3.16 -10.80 9.71
CA LYS A 195 -3.09 -12.23 9.31
C LYS A 195 -1.83 -12.54 8.49
N MET A 196 -1.34 -11.59 7.70
CA MET A 196 -0.12 -11.77 6.90
C MET A 196 1.14 -11.97 7.76
N SER A 197 1.18 -11.42 8.96
CA SER A 197 2.31 -11.48 9.88
C SER A 197 2.10 -12.40 11.08
N ALA A 198 0.97 -13.12 11.14
CA ALA A 198 0.57 -13.90 12.32
C ALA A 198 1.61 -14.98 12.70
N ASP A 199 2.23 -15.62 11.70
CA ASP A 199 3.19 -16.70 11.89
C ASP A 199 4.64 -16.19 12.08
N ALA A 200 4.90 -14.89 11.95
CA ALA A 200 6.26 -14.34 11.92
C ALA A 200 6.84 -14.03 13.33
N GLY A 201 6.11 -14.29 14.40
CA GLY A 201 6.50 -13.83 15.74
C GLY A 201 6.48 -12.30 15.87
N GLU A 202 6.53 -11.77 17.07
CA GLU A 202 6.45 -10.32 17.29
C GLU A 202 7.86 -9.70 17.25
N ALA A 203 8.07 -8.79 16.28
CA ALA A 203 9.31 -8.03 16.15
C ALA A 203 9.28 -6.74 17.01
N PRO A 204 10.45 -6.17 17.36
CA PRO A 204 10.50 -4.86 17.99
C PRO A 204 9.79 -3.78 17.14
N LEU A 205 9.09 -2.88 17.80
CA LEU A 205 8.34 -1.76 17.17
C LEU A 205 7.16 -2.23 16.28
N THR A 206 6.61 -3.41 16.54
CA THR A 206 5.38 -3.87 15.89
C THR A 206 4.22 -2.95 16.26
N VAL A 207 3.45 -2.55 15.27
CA VAL A 207 2.29 -1.65 15.41
C VAL A 207 0.98 -2.36 15.05
N ASN A 208 -0.16 -1.77 15.40
CA ASN A 208 -1.47 -2.24 14.95
C ASN A 208 -1.85 -1.60 13.61
N ARG A 209 -2.81 -2.18 12.91
CA ARG A 209 -3.32 -1.62 11.65
C ARG A 209 -3.95 -0.23 11.84
N GLU A 210 -4.52 0.03 13.01
CA GLU A 210 -5.10 1.32 13.38
C GLU A 210 -4.03 2.41 13.53
N ASP A 211 -2.84 2.07 14.05
CA ASP A 211 -1.70 3.00 14.14
C ASP A 211 -1.21 3.41 12.74
N VAL A 212 -1.22 2.45 11.80
CA VAL A 212 -0.90 2.72 10.38
C VAL A 212 -1.95 3.65 9.77
N ALA A 213 -3.22 3.38 10.02
CA ALA A 213 -4.33 4.16 9.48
C ALA A 213 -4.29 5.62 9.97
N GLU A 214 -4.03 5.84 11.25
CA GLU A 214 -3.88 7.18 11.81
C GLU A 214 -2.69 7.92 11.20
N ALA A 215 -1.53 7.27 11.13
CA ALA A 215 -0.32 7.86 10.54
C ALA A 215 -0.51 8.23 9.06
N VAL A 216 -1.22 7.41 8.29
CA VAL A 216 -1.54 7.67 6.89
C VAL A 216 -2.49 8.86 6.76
N TYR A 217 -3.56 8.88 7.55
CA TYR A 217 -4.51 10.00 7.55
C TYR A 217 -3.80 11.32 7.84
N ASP A 218 -3.02 11.38 8.91
CA ASP A 218 -2.26 12.58 9.29
C ASP A 218 -1.27 13.00 8.20
N ALA A 219 -0.62 12.03 7.55
CA ALA A 219 0.33 12.30 6.47
C ALA A 219 -0.35 12.87 5.23
N VAL A 220 -1.52 12.35 4.84
CA VAL A 220 -2.29 12.85 3.70
C VAL A 220 -2.79 14.27 3.97
N VAL A 221 -3.37 14.52 5.15
CA VAL A 221 -3.84 15.87 5.55
C VAL A 221 -2.69 16.88 5.58
N ASN A 222 -1.52 16.48 6.11
CA ASN A 222 -0.33 17.33 6.19
C ASN A 222 0.54 17.28 4.92
N LYS A 223 0.06 16.65 3.83
CA LYS A 223 0.71 16.61 2.51
C LYS A 223 2.15 16.11 2.54
N LYS A 224 2.42 15.08 3.35
CA LYS A 224 3.74 14.44 3.42
C LYS A 224 3.94 13.51 2.22
N ASP A 225 5.19 13.39 1.76
CA ASP A 225 5.55 12.51 0.64
C ASP A 225 5.97 11.10 1.12
N ILE A 226 6.60 11.01 2.30
CA ILE A 226 7.11 9.75 2.86
C ILE A 226 6.88 9.74 4.36
N ILE A 227 6.41 8.60 4.90
CA ILE A 227 6.33 8.36 6.34
C ILE A 227 6.90 6.99 6.72
N PHE A 228 7.49 6.93 7.91
CA PHE A 228 7.76 5.69 8.63
C PHE A 228 6.69 5.51 9.72
N VAL A 229 5.96 4.41 9.66
CA VAL A 229 5.05 4.08 10.74
C VAL A 229 5.85 3.46 11.87
N HIS A 230 5.75 4.03 13.05
CA HIS A 230 6.70 4.08 14.14
C HIS A 230 7.96 4.91 13.78
N PRO A 231 8.05 6.17 14.27
CA PRO A 231 9.06 7.14 13.84
C PRO A 231 10.52 6.67 14.02
N LEU A 232 10.77 5.77 14.97
CA LEU A 232 12.12 5.22 15.20
C LEU A 232 12.66 4.45 13.98
N PHE A 233 11.80 3.89 13.13
CA PHE A 233 12.26 3.21 11.92
C PHE A 233 13.01 4.12 10.94
N GLN A 234 12.75 5.42 10.96
CA GLN A 234 13.53 6.36 10.16
C GLN A 234 15.01 6.32 10.54
N TYR A 235 15.30 6.34 11.82
CA TYR A 235 16.68 6.31 12.34
C TYR A 235 17.31 4.93 12.20
N VAL A 236 16.56 3.86 12.46
CA VAL A 236 17.02 2.47 12.29
C VAL A 236 17.36 2.21 10.83
N SER A 237 16.50 2.61 9.89
CA SER A 237 16.74 2.42 8.46
C SER A 237 17.96 3.22 7.98
N LEU A 238 18.09 4.47 8.43
CA LEU A 238 19.26 5.29 8.14
C LEU A 238 20.55 4.63 8.66
N ALA A 239 20.57 4.21 9.94
CA ALA A 239 21.71 3.53 10.50
C ALA A 239 22.08 2.26 9.71
N PHE A 240 21.07 1.45 9.33
CA PHE A 240 21.29 0.24 8.55
C PHE A 240 21.93 0.50 7.19
N GLN A 241 21.58 1.60 6.51
CA GLN A 241 22.16 1.95 5.21
C GLN A 241 23.67 2.16 5.28
N PHE A 242 24.18 2.67 6.40
CA PHE A 242 25.61 2.94 6.58
C PHE A 242 26.42 1.74 7.13
N ILE A 243 25.76 0.64 7.57
CA ILE A 243 26.50 -0.53 8.04
C ILE A 243 27.20 -1.22 6.85
N PRO A 244 28.55 -1.35 6.87
CA PRO A 244 29.28 -2.06 5.82
C PRO A 244 28.79 -3.49 5.64
N ARG A 245 28.75 -4.00 4.40
CA ARG A 245 28.29 -5.36 4.09
C ARG A 245 28.95 -6.44 4.92
N ALA A 246 30.26 -6.30 5.22
CA ALA A 246 31.01 -7.26 6.01
C ALA A 246 30.49 -7.40 7.45
N ILE A 247 29.94 -6.33 8.03
CA ILE A 247 29.31 -6.31 9.35
C ILE A 247 27.85 -6.77 9.23
N PHE A 248 27.11 -6.21 8.29
CA PHE A 248 25.68 -6.46 8.11
C PHE A 248 25.35 -7.94 7.92
N ARG A 249 26.17 -8.69 7.14
CA ARG A 249 25.98 -10.14 6.94
C ARG A 249 26.16 -11.01 8.19
N LYS A 250 26.71 -10.46 9.28
CA LYS A 250 26.90 -11.16 10.56
C LYS A 250 25.72 -10.92 11.51
N LEU A 251 24.81 -10.03 11.16
CA LEU A 251 23.62 -9.76 11.96
C LEU A 251 22.61 -10.91 11.82
N PRO A 252 21.83 -11.21 12.85
CA PRO A 252 20.97 -12.41 12.93
C PRO A 252 19.66 -12.33 12.13
N PHE A 253 19.56 -11.44 11.14
CA PHE A 253 18.35 -11.20 10.33
C PHE A 253 18.58 -11.04 8.84
#